data_da0f6dc1af7b35a8156de36d09b29068
#
_entry.id   da0f6dc1af7b35a8156de36d09b29068
#
_cell.length_a   1.000
_cell.length_b   1.000
_cell.length_c   1.000
_cell.angle_alpha   90.00
_cell.angle_beta   90.00
_cell.angle_gamma   90.00
#
_symmetry.space_group_name_H-M   'P 1'
#
loop_
_entity.id
_entity.type
_entity.pdbx_description
1 polymer ?
#
loop_
_entity_poly.entity_id
_entity_poly.type
_entity_poly.pdbx_seq_one_letter_code
_entity_poly.pdbx_strand_id
1 'polypeptide(L)'
;SIQWLENFIATRANAVILVSHDRAFIDNTTFRTLEIELGKVYDYKVKYSEYVVLRRERREQQQRAYENQQKKLADTEAFIERFRYKATKSVQVQSRIKQLEKVERIEVDDVDTAMLRLKFPPAPRSGSYPVICEEVAKRYGDHLIFDHVTLTINRGDKVAFVGKNGEGKSTLVKCIMGEITDFTGKLQLGHNVKIGYFAQNQAQLLNENLTVFDTIDYVAQGDIRLKIRDILGAFMFGGEASDKKVKVLSGGERTRLAMIRLLLEPVNLLILDEPTNHLDMRSKDVLKDALREFDGTVIVVSHDREFLDGLVDKVYEFGNQKVVEHLGGIYNFLEHKKMDSLRELERSTGTSTSMSGTGEAQVSHNKLSYEARKELSKVIKKAEKAVAEAEARISELENGIAVIEAKLATPEGASDASLYGEYSALKKELSDAMDLWTERTMELEELNTQDS
;
A
#
# COMPACT_ATOMS: atom_id res chain seq x y z
N SER A 1 -5.78 17.18 15.87
CA SER A 1 -5.69 16.55 14.57
C SER A 1 -4.27 16.11 14.28
N ILE A 2 -4.10 15.10 13.45
CA ILE A 2 -2.79 14.49 13.13
C ILE A 2 -1.85 15.55 12.54
N GLN A 3 -2.30 16.37 11.61
CA GLN A 3 -1.50 17.46 11.01
C GLN A 3 -0.93 18.46 12.03
N TRP A 4 -1.70 18.76 13.08
CA TRP A 4 -1.18 19.62 14.15
C TRP A 4 -0.05 18.93 14.91
N LEU A 5 -0.19 17.63 15.19
CA LEU A 5 0.84 16.83 15.87
C LEU A 5 2.10 16.69 15.01
N GLU A 6 1.95 16.45 13.70
CA GLU A 6 3.06 16.43 12.74
C GLU A 6 3.84 17.74 12.78
N ASN A 7 3.14 18.87 12.65
CA ASN A 7 3.76 20.20 12.71
C ASN A 7 4.41 20.48 14.08
N PHE A 8 3.77 20.07 15.17
CA PHE A 8 4.33 20.24 16.52
C PHE A 8 5.62 19.45 16.69
N ILE A 9 5.64 18.18 16.27
CA ILE A 9 6.83 17.33 16.34
C ILE A 9 7.95 17.90 15.47
N ALA A 10 7.64 18.28 14.23
CA ALA A 10 8.64 18.81 13.29
C ALA A 10 9.26 20.16 13.73
N THR A 11 8.49 21.01 14.44
CA THR A 11 8.92 22.39 14.74
C THR A 11 9.30 22.67 16.19
N ARG A 12 8.77 21.88 17.14
CA ARG A 12 8.87 22.18 18.57
C ARG A 12 9.58 21.12 19.41
N ALA A 13 9.66 19.90 18.92
CA ALA A 13 10.26 18.81 19.68
C ALA A 13 11.77 18.72 19.43
N ASN A 14 12.57 18.72 20.51
CA ASN A 14 14.03 18.59 20.41
C ASN A 14 14.48 17.14 20.10
N ALA A 15 13.76 16.14 20.63
CA ALA A 15 13.98 14.72 20.35
C ALA A 15 12.66 13.98 20.57
N VAL A 16 12.35 13.05 19.65
CA VAL A 16 11.14 12.21 19.73
C VAL A 16 11.52 10.78 19.36
N ILE A 17 11.02 9.83 20.14
CA ILE A 17 10.99 8.42 19.78
C ILE A 17 9.53 8.10 19.47
N LEU A 18 9.28 7.68 18.21
CA LEU A 18 7.94 7.41 17.70
C LEU A 18 7.81 5.93 17.37
N VAL A 19 6.71 5.31 17.83
CA VAL A 19 6.28 3.98 17.41
C VAL A 19 4.87 4.15 16.83
N SER A 20 4.71 3.88 15.55
CA SER A 20 3.43 4.04 14.86
C SER A 20 3.30 3.03 13.72
N HIS A 21 2.05 2.75 13.33
CA HIS A 21 1.69 1.97 12.15
C HIS A 21 1.13 2.84 11.00
N ASP A 22 1.27 4.16 11.13
CA ASP A 22 0.93 5.14 10.09
C ASP A 22 2.22 5.56 9.38
N ARG A 23 2.41 5.04 8.16
CA ARG A 23 3.61 5.28 7.35
C ARG A 23 3.76 6.75 6.99
N ALA A 24 2.67 7.41 6.59
CA ALA A 24 2.69 8.82 6.22
C ALA A 24 3.09 9.69 7.41
N PHE A 25 2.56 9.39 8.60
CA PHE A 25 2.92 10.09 9.82
C PHE A 25 4.39 9.90 10.20
N ILE A 26 4.92 8.67 10.11
CA ILE A 26 6.33 8.38 10.36
C ILE A 26 7.21 9.13 9.34
N ASP A 27 6.89 9.04 8.05
CA ASP A 27 7.69 9.61 6.97
C ASP A 27 7.75 11.14 7.01
N ASN A 28 6.65 11.79 7.44
CA ASN A 28 6.58 13.24 7.61
C ASN A 28 7.27 13.75 8.87
N THR A 29 7.44 12.92 9.91
CA THR A 29 7.91 13.37 11.23
C THR A 29 9.28 12.87 11.61
N THR A 30 9.80 11.80 10.96
CA THR A 30 11.07 11.19 11.33
C THR A 30 12.09 11.21 10.20
N PHE A 31 13.38 11.33 10.58
CA PHE A 31 14.53 11.33 9.66
C PHE A 31 15.48 10.14 9.93
N ARG A 32 15.10 9.28 10.87
CA ARG A 32 15.91 8.16 11.31
C ARG A 32 14.99 7.02 11.71
N THR A 33 15.28 5.83 11.23
CA THR A 33 14.49 4.62 11.51
C THR A 33 15.38 3.61 12.22
N LEU A 34 14.93 3.14 13.39
CA LEU A 34 15.58 2.06 14.13
C LEU A 34 14.77 0.78 13.94
N GLU A 35 15.36 -0.21 13.28
CA GLU A 35 14.79 -1.54 13.13
C GLU A 35 15.36 -2.48 14.19
N ILE A 36 14.49 -3.16 14.91
CA ILE A 36 14.85 -4.20 15.89
C ILE A 36 14.43 -5.54 15.30
N GLU A 37 15.42 -6.39 14.95
CA GLU A 37 15.21 -7.68 14.31
C GLU A 37 16.18 -8.71 14.90
N LEU A 38 15.67 -9.89 15.29
CA LEU A 38 16.49 -10.99 15.88
C LEU A 38 17.44 -10.53 16.99
N GLY A 39 16.99 -9.64 17.87
CA GLY A 39 17.79 -9.10 18.98
C GLY A 39 18.90 -8.13 18.56
N LYS A 40 18.97 -7.73 17.29
CA LYS A 40 19.90 -6.74 16.76
C LYS A 40 19.16 -5.45 16.43
N VAL A 41 19.84 -4.31 16.60
CA VAL A 41 19.32 -3.01 16.23
C VAL A 41 20.04 -2.52 14.98
N TYR A 42 19.27 -2.20 13.95
CA TYR A 42 19.79 -1.59 12.72
C TYR A 42 19.36 -0.14 12.67
N ASP A 43 20.32 0.74 12.45
CA ASP A 43 20.13 2.20 12.47
C ASP A 43 20.23 2.74 11.04
N TYR A 44 19.10 3.21 10.53
CA TYR A 44 18.99 3.85 9.22
C TYR A 44 18.76 5.36 9.41
N LYS A 45 19.72 6.16 8.95
CA LYS A 45 19.64 7.63 8.99
C LYS A 45 18.89 8.18 7.78
N VAL A 46 17.73 7.61 7.50
CA VAL A 46 16.87 7.94 6.36
C VAL A 46 15.41 7.93 6.79
N LYS A 47 14.55 8.52 5.97
CA LYS A 47 13.10 8.46 6.13
C LYS A 47 12.57 7.05 6.02
N TYR A 48 11.35 6.82 6.49
CA TYR A 48 10.74 5.49 6.48
C TYR A 48 10.58 4.92 5.06
N SER A 49 10.19 5.75 4.09
CA SER A 49 10.06 5.35 2.68
C SER A 49 11.37 4.79 2.09
N GLU A 50 12.48 5.47 2.32
CA GLU A 50 13.82 5.04 1.90
C GLU A 50 14.28 3.79 2.69
N TYR A 51 13.99 3.75 3.99
CA TYR A 51 14.29 2.57 4.83
C TYR A 51 13.66 1.29 4.27
N VAL A 52 12.40 1.35 3.81
CA VAL A 52 11.71 0.18 3.24
C VAL A 52 12.47 -0.40 2.04
N VAL A 53 13.02 0.46 1.18
CA VAL A 53 13.84 0.06 0.03
C VAL A 53 15.16 -0.58 0.49
N LEU A 54 15.89 0.10 1.36
CA LEU A 54 17.17 -0.39 1.90
C LEU A 54 17.02 -1.71 2.68
N ARG A 55 15.92 -1.85 3.43
CA ARG A 55 15.58 -3.09 4.12
C ARG A 55 15.38 -4.25 3.16
N ARG A 56 14.65 -4.02 2.06
CA ARG A 56 14.44 -5.05 1.03
C ARG A 56 15.76 -5.49 0.40
N GLU A 57 16.60 -4.55 0.01
CA GLU A 57 17.91 -4.83 -0.57
C GLU A 57 18.81 -5.62 0.40
N ARG A 58 18.84 -5.23 1.68
CA ARG A 58 19.58 -5.95 2.71
C ARG A 58 19.09 -7.39 2.85
N ARG A 59 17.78 -7.59 2.88
CA ARG A 59 17.18 -8.93 2.99
C ARG A 59 17.48 -9.80 1.77
N GLU A 60 17.41 -9.25 0.57
CA GLU A 60 17.81 -9.97 -0.64
C GLU A 60 19.28 -10.39 -0.61
N GLN A 61 20.16 -9.52 -0.14
CA GLN A 61 21.57 -9.86 0.04
C GLN A 61 21.77 -10.96 1.10
N GLN A 62 21.07 -10.86 2.23
CA GLN A 62 21.12 -11.85 3.31
C GLN A 62 20.58 -13.21 2.84
N GLN A 63 19.50 -13.23 2.09
CA GLN A 63 18.91 -14.43 1.49
C GLN A 63 19.90 -15.11 0.52
N ARG A 64 20.50 -14.35 -0.39
CA ARG A 64 21.53 -14.85 -1.31
C ARG A 64 22.75 -15.40 -0.55
N ALA A 65 23.18 -14.72 0.51
CA ALA A 65 24.27 -15.18 1.35
C ALA A 65 23.92 -16.51 2.06
N TYR A 66 22.71 -16.63 2.58
CA TYR A 66 22.18 -17.85 3.19
C TYR A 66 22.16 -19.02 2.18
N GLU A 67 21.57 -18.83 1.00
CA GLU A 67 21.50 -19.85 -0.04
C GLU A 67 22.89 -20.32 -0.47
N ASN A 68 23.83 -19.39 -0.64
CA ASN A 68 25.22 -19.71 -0.94
C ASN A 68 25.90 -20.46 0.20
N GLN A 69 25.63 -20.13 1.46
CA GLN A 69 26.12 -20.85 2.61
C GLN A 69 25.53 -22.25 2.66
N GLN A 70 24.22 -22.43 2.50
CA GLN A 70 23.53 -23.71 2.50
C GLN A 70 24.11 -24.63 1.40
N LYS A 71 24.34 -24.12 0.20
CA LYS A 71 24.97 -24.87 -0.88
C LYS A 71 26.37 -25.37 -0.51
N LYS A 72 27.21 -24.49 0.08
CA LYS A 72 28.58 -24.88 0.53
C LYS A 72 28.54 -25.91 1.65
N LEU A 73 27.57 -25.80 2.57
CA LEU A 73 27.37 -26.77 3.65
C LEU A 73 26.97 -28.13 3.07
N ALA A 74 25.99 -28.18 2.19
CA ALA A 74 25.53 -29.39 1.52
C ALA A 74 26.66 -30.06 0.72
N ASP A 75 27.45 -29.30 -0.05
CA ASP A 75 28.60 -29.83 -0.79
C ASP A 75 29.67 -30.40 0.15
N THR A 76 29.89 -29.78 1.31
CA THR A 76 30.84 -30.22 2.31
C THR A 76 30.36 -31.50 3.01
N GLU A 77 29.08 -31.55 3.37
CA GLU A 77 28.43 -32.74 3.97
C GLU A 77 28.44 -33.92 2.99
N ALA A 78 28.09 -33.70 1.72
CA ALA A 78 28.16 -34.73 0.68
C ALA A 78 29.59 -35.25 0.47
N PHE A 79 30.60 -34.35 0.54
CA PHE A 79 32.02 -34.80 0.49
C PHE A 79 32.37 -35.67 1.70
N ILE A 80 31.97 -35.26 2.92
CA ILE A 80 32.23 -36.02 4.15
C ILE A 80 31.59 -37.40 4.05
N GLU A 81 30.32 -37.49 3.64
CA GLU A 81 29.59 -38.76 3.52
C GLU A 81 30.23 -39.68 2.50
N ARG A 82 30.60 -39.16 1.31
CA ARG A 82 31.20 -39.93 0.22
C ARG A 82 32.60 -40.52 0.60
N PHE A 83 33.37 -39.79 1.43
CA PHE A 83 34.75 -40.17 1.73
C PHE A 83 34.98 -40.62 3.16
N ARG A 84 33.93 -40.70 4.00
CA ARG A 84 34.00 -41.04 5.44
C ARG A 84 34.73 -42.33 5.73
N TYR A 85 34.57 -43.32 4.86
CA TYR A 85 35.16 -44.67 5.04
C TYR A 85 36.47 -44.92 4.27
N LYS A 86 37.00 -43.91 3.57
CA LYS A 86 38.27 -44.04 2.83
C LYS A 86 39.45 -43.61 3.69
N ALA A 87 40.32 -44.57 4.08
CA ALA A 87 41.48 -44.32 4.95
C ALA A 87 42.41 -43.23 4.40
N THR A 88 42.62 -43.17 3.06
CA THR A 88 43.48 -42.19 2.38
C THR A 88 42.93 -40.74 2.44
N LYS A 89 41.67 -40.56 2.80
CA LYS A 89 41.00 -39.26 2.87
C LYS A 89 40.61 -38.83 4.30
N SER A 90 40.95 -39.64 5.31
CA SER A 90 40.55 -39.44 6.71
C SER A 90 40.94 -38.06 7.26
N VAL A 91 42.18 -37.61 6.99
CA VAL A 91 42.65 -36.28 7.43
C VAL A 91 41.85 -35.13 6.79
N GLN A 92 41.53 -35.24 5.49
CA GLN A 92 40.74 -34.27 4.79
C GLN A 92 39.28 -34.23 5.29
N VAL A 93 38.69 -35.37 5.57
CA VAL A 93 37.35 -35.51 6.14
C VAL A 93 37.29 -34.87 7.52
N GLN A 94 38.22 -35.17 8.41
CA GLN A 94 38.30 -34.59 9.75
C GLN A 94 38.49 -33.06 9.71
N SER A 95 39.35 -32.57 8.81
CA SER A 95 39.52 -31.13 8.62
C SER A 95 38.21 -30.45 8.21
N ARG A 96 37.43 -31.04 7.27
CA ARG A 96 36.15 -30.49 6.83
C ARG A 96 35.05 -30.57 7.91
N ILE A 97 35.05 -31.63 8.73
CA ILE A 97 34.14 -31.70 9.89
C ILE A 97 34.43 -30.56 10.86
N LYS A 98 35.69 -30.31 11.21
CA LYS A 98 36.08 -29.20 12.07
C LYS A 98 35.76 -27.81 11.47
N GLN A 99 35.80 -27.69 10.14
CA GLN A 99 35.38 -26.48 9.46
C GLN A 99 33.85 -26.28 9.58
N LEU A 100 33.08 -27.35 9.39
CA LEU A 100 31.61 -27.33 9.53
C LEU A 100 31.16 -26.93 10.94
N GLU A 101 31.83 -27.44 11.96
CA GLU A 101 31.56 -27.13 13.38
C GLU A 101 31.83 -25.64 13.72
N LYS A 102 32.73 -24.99 12.98
CA LYS A 102 33.09 -23.58 13.20
C LYS A 102 32.28 -22.58 12.36
N VAL A 103 31.44 -23.06 11.44
CA VAL A 103 30.64 -22.15 10.59
C VAL A 103 29.49 -21.54 11.41
N GLU A 104 29.54 -20.25 11.57
CA GLU A 104 28.41 -19.50 12.07
C GLU A 104 27.29 -19.55 11.00
N ARG A 105 26.18 -20.16 11.36
CA ARG A 105 25.02 -20.25 10.45
C ARG A 105 24.38 -18.89 10.33
N ILE A 106 24.14 -18.45 9.08
CA ILE A 106 23.39 -17.24 8.81
C ILE A 106 21.93 -17.54 9.16
N GLU A 107 21.42 -16.83 10.14
CA GLU A 107 20.00 -16.84 10.46
C GLU A 107 19.31 -15.87 9.51
N VAL A 108 18.37 -16.37 8.75
CA VAL A 108 17.46 -15.57 7.93
C VAL A 108 16.11 -15.67 8.61
N ASP A 109 15.52 -14.52 8.87
CA ASP A 109 14.13 -14.49 9.30
C ASP A 109 13.29 -15.17 8.23
N ASP A 110 12.45 -16.11 8.62
CA ASP A 110 11.49 -16.72 7.69
C ASP A 110 10.57 -15.62 7.16
N VAL A 111 11.07 -14.97 6.13
CA VAL A 111 10.26 -14.02 5.38
C VAL A 111 9.24 -14.86 4.64
N ASP A 112 8.06 -14.88 5.16
CA ASP A 112 6.87 -15.23 4.43
C ASP A 112 6.76 -14.29 3.22
N THR A 113 7.55 -14.57 2.19
CA THR A 113 7.53 -13.90 0.88
C THR A 113 6.37 -14.38 0.05
N ALA A 114 5.62 -15.37 0.52
CA ALA A 114 4.37 -15.71 -0.08
C ALA A 114 3.41 -14.52 0.15
N MET A 115 3.32 -13.63 -0.84
CA MET A 115 2.13 -12.78 -0.96
C MET A 115 0.93 -13.70 -0.90
N LEU A 116 0.31 -13.77 0.28
CA LEU A 116 -0.87 -14.59 0.46
C LEU A 116 -1.98 -13.96 -0.40
N ARG A 117 -2.28 -14.56 -1.53
CA ARG A 117 -3.49 -14.24 -2.29
C ARG A 117 -4.66 -14.88 -1.57
N LEU A 118 -5.32 -14.09 -0.73
CA LEU A 118 -6.53 -14.51 -0.06
C LEU A 118 -7.64 -14.68 -1.12
N LYS A 119 -8.02 -15.93 -1.39
CA LYS A 119 -9.17 -16.20 -2.24
C LYS A 119 -10.42 -16.16 -1.38
N PHE A 120 -11.33 -15.25 -1.74
CA PHE A 120 -12.65 -15.21 -1.11
C PHE A 120 -13.47 -16.43 -1.52
N PRO A 121 -14.34 -16.94 -0.62
CA PRO A 121 -15.27 -17.99 -0.96
C PRO A 121 -16.26 -17.48 -2.02
N PRO A 122 -16.71 -18.33 -2.94
CA PRO A 122 -17.66 -17.94 -3.96
C PRO A 122 -18.98 -17.51 -3.28
N ALA A 123 -19.42 -16.30 -3.58
CA ALA A 123 -20.68 -15.75 -3.10
C ALA A 123 -21.70 -15.65 -4.25
N PRO A 124 -23.02 -15.74 -3.95
CA PRO A 124 -24.02 -15.54 -4.98
C PRO A 124 -23.93 -14.13 -5.55
N ARG A 125 -24.17 -14.01 -6.87
CA ARG A 125 -24.11 -12.71 -7.54
C ARG A 125 -25.26 -11.81 -7.07
N SER A 126 -24.92 -10.59 -6.59
CA SER A 126 -25.91 -9.58 -6.23
C SER A 126 -26.54 -8.92 -7.46
N GLY A 127 -27.64 -8.19 -7.24
CA GLY A 127 -28.20 -7.28 -8.24
C GLY A 127 -27.22 -6.19 -8.68
N SER A 128 -27.58 -5.40 -9.69
CA SER A 128 -26.70 -4.35 -10.24
C SER A 128 -26.46 -3.21 -9.24
N TYR A 129 -27.39 -2.96 -8.34
CA TYR A 129 -27.38 -1.90 -7.35
C TYR A 129 -27.53 -2.51 -5.96
N PRO A 130 -26.44 -2.90 -5.28
CA PRO A 130 -26.49 -3.46 -3.94
C PRO A 130 -27.10 -2.54 -2.88
N VAL A 131 -26.87 -1.23 -2.99
CA VAL A 131 -27.42 -0.22 -2.07
C VAL A 131 -27.98 0.96 -2.86
N ILE A 132 -29.22 1.33 -2.56
CA ILE A 132 -29.89 2.51 -3.11
C ILE A 132 -30.46 3.32 -1.95
N CYS A 133 -30.05 4.57 -1.81
CA CYS A 133 -30.61 5.56 -0.89
C CYS A 133 -31.24 6.70 -1.69
N GLU A 134 -32.52 7.00 -1.42
CA GLU A 134 -33.27 8.08 -2.04
C GLU A 134 -33.81 8.99 -0.90
N GLU A 135 -33.30 10.22 -0.84
CA GLU A 135 -33.71 11.25 0.12
C GLU A 135 -33.71 10.76 1.59
N VAL A 136 -32.71 9.98 1.97
CA VAL A 136 -32.62 9.41 3.30
C VAL A 136 -32.20 10.47 4.31
N ALA A 137 -32.97 10.64 5.39
CA ALA A 137 -32.60 11.52 6.49
C ALA A 137 -32.76 10.82 7.84
N LYS A 138 -31.83 11.13 8.77
CA LYS A 138 -31.83 10.56 10.12
C LYS A 138 -31.64 11.63 11.18
N ARG A 139 -32.48 11.53 12.21
CA ARG A 139 -32.42 12.37 13.42
C ARG A 139 -32.41 11.51 14.68
N TYR A 140 -31.80 12.02 15.73
CA TYR A 140 -31.92 11.51 17.09
C TYR A 140 -32.50 12.64 17.97
N GLY A 141 -33.80 12.55 18.26
CA GLY A 141 -34.52 13.66 18.89
C GLY A 141 -34.42 14.92 18.00
N ASP A 142 -33.94 16.02 18.56
CA ASP A 142 -33.77 17.28 17.81
C ASP A 142 -32.44 17.34 17.00
N HIS A 143 -31.54 16.37 17.21
CA HIS A 143 -30.23 16.38 16.55
C HIS A 143 -30.32 15.72 15.17
N LEU A 144 -30.17 16.53 14.11
CA LEU A 144 -30.08 16.07 12.72
C LEU A 144 -28.68 15.53 12.44
N ILE A 145 -28.59 14.27 12.00
CA ILE A 145 -27.32 13.62 11.67
C ILE A 145 -26.98 13.85 10.20
N PHE A 146 -27.90 13.50 9.31
CA PHE A 146 -27.80 13.79 7.88
C PHE A 146 -29.18 13.96 7.28
N ASP A 147 -29.25 14.72 6.19
CA ASP A 147 -30.49 15.08 5.49
C ASP A 147 -30.32 14.91 3.98
N HIS A 148 -31.40 14.47 3.32
CA HIS A 148 -31.49 14.30 1.87
C HIS A 148 -30.34 13.48 1.25
N VAL A 149 -29.93 12.38 1.89
CA VAL A 149 -28.87 11.53 1.36
C VAL A 149 -29.41 10.71 0.19
N THR A 150 -28.89 11.01 -0.99
CA THR A 150 -29.20 10.25 -2.21
C THR A 150 -27.88 9.70 -2.76
N LEU A 151 -27.73 8.36 -2.75
CA LEU A 151 -26.58 7.66 -3.27
C LEU A 151 -26.96 6.29 -3.84
N THR A 152 -26.23 5.87 -4.85
CA THR A 152 -26.38 4.54 -5.45
C THR A 152 -25.01 3.89 -5.58
N ILE A 153 -24.87 2.73 -4.97
CA ILE A 153 -23.63 1.91 -5.05
C ILE A 153 -23.85 0.80 -6.05
N ASN A 154 -23.00 0.71 -7.06
CA ASN A 154 -23.08 -0.33 -8.07
C ASN A 154 -22.37 -1.61 -7.59
N ARG A 155 -22.74 -2.74 -8.19
CA ARG A 155 -22.03 -3.99 -7.95
C ARG A 155 -20.58 -3.89 -8.40
N GLY A 156 -19.66 -4.31 -7.52
CA GLY A 156 -18.23 -4.24 -7.75
C GLY A 156 -17.60 -2.88 -7.42
N ASP A 157 -18.39 -1.85 -7.08
CA ASP A 157 -17.85 -0.59 -6.62
C ASP A 157 -17.08 -0.80 -5.30
N LYS A 158 -15.93 -0.12 -5.17
CA LYS A 158 -15.17 -0.03 -3.94
C LYS A 158 -15.18 1.43 -3.49
N VAL A 159 -15.97 1.71 -2.45
CA VAL A 159 -16.25 3.09 -2.04
C VAL A 159 -15.75 3.37 -0.63
N ALA A 160 -15.28 4.60 -0.40
CA ALA A 160 -14.93 5.07 0.94
C ALA A 160 -15.99 6.04 1.48
N PHE A 161 -16.33 5.88 2.76
CA PHE A 161 -17.06 6.88 3.53
C PHE A 161 -16.07 7.66 4.38
N VAL A 162 -15.90 8.94 4.08
CA VAL A 162 -14.96 9.84 4.77
C VAL A 162 -15.69 11.02 5.40
N GLY A 163 -15.12 11.60 6.45
CA GLY A 163 -15.70 12.74 7.17
C GLY A 163 -15.25 12.75 8.62
N LYS A 164 -15.51 13.82 9.35
CA LYS A 164 -15.18 13.94 10.78
C LYS A 164 -15.96 12.90 11.61
N ASN A 165 -15.46 12.64 12.81
CA ASN A 165 -16.21 11.80 13.75
C ASN A 165 -17.51 12.49 14.15
N GLY A 166 -18.60 11.70 14.20
CA GLY A 166 -19.93 12.23 14.50
C GLY A 166 -20.76 12.68 13.30
N GLU A 167 -20.20 12.75 12.09
CA GLU A 167 -20.91 13.17 10.86
C GLU A 167 -21.87 12.10 10.27
N GLY A 168 -22.11 11.01 10.98
CA GLY A 168 -23.15 10.04 10.61
C GLY A 168 -22.68 8.85 9.74
N LYS A 169 -21.39 8.67 9.48
CA LYS A 169 -20.87 7.53 8.69
C LYS A 169 -21.35 6.18 9.19
N SER A 170 -21.07 5.84 10.46
CA SER A 170 -21.51 4.58 11.06
C SER A 170 -23.02 4.52 11.25
N THR A 171 -23.70 5.66 11.34
CA THR A 171 -25.19 5.70 11.39
C THR A 171 -25.77 5.28 10.06
N LEU A 172 -25.26 5.78 8.93
CA LEU A 172 -25.73 5.34 7.61
C LEU A 172 -25.41 3.86 7.36
N VAL A 173 -24.22 3.39 7.77
CA VAL A 173 -23.88 1.96 7.73
C VAL A 173 -24.92 1.13 8.50
N LYS A 174 -25.29 1.51 9.70
CA LYS A 174 -26.33 0.82 10.51
C LYS A 174 -27.71 0.88 9.86
N CYS A 175 -28.06 1.95 9.17
CA CYS A 175 -29.27 2.00 8.36
C CYS A 175 -29.22 0.99 7.19
N ILE A 176 -28.09 0.89 6.50
CA ILE A 176 -27.87 -0.09 5.41
C ILE A 176 -27.96 -1.54 5.96
N MET A 177 -27.42 -1.78 7.15
CA MET A 177 -27.52 -3.06 7.83
C MET A 177 -28.92 -3.43 8.31
N GLY A 178 -29.86 -2.44 8.35
CA GLY A 178 -31.17 -2.63 8.90
C GLY A 178 -31.22 -2.63 10.44
N GLU A 179 -30.12 -2.28 11.11
CA GLU A 179 -30.06 -2.13 12.57
C GLU A 179 -30.84 -0.88 13.02
N ILE A 180 -30.84 0.16 12.20
CA ILE A 180 -31.61 1.38 12.40
C ILE A 180 -32.67 1.45 11.32
N THR A 181 -33.92 1.36 11.71
CA THR A 181 -35.10 1.44 10.81
C THR A 181 -35.85 2.76 10.93
N ASP A 182 -35.56 3.54 11.96
CA ASP A 182 -36.15 4.85 12.20
C ASP A 182 -35.37 5.94 11.45
N PHE A 183 -35.70 6.11 10.15
CA PHE A 183 -35.21 7.16 9.25
C PHE A 183 -36.31 7.53 8.26
N THR A 184 -36.21 8.70 7.63
CA THR A 184 -37.10 9.12 6.54
C THR A 184 -36.42 8.89 5.19
N GLY A 185 -37.21 8.86 4.12
CA GLY A 185 -36.73 8.54 2.79
C GLY A 185 -36.80 7.05 2.49
N LYS A 186 -36.10 6.61 1.44
CA LYS A 186 -36.14 5.23 0.97
C LYS A 186 -34.72 4.66 0.91
N LEU A 187 -34.47 3.59 1.65
CA LEU A 187 -33.25 2.82 1.61
C LEU A 187 -33.59 1.38 1.21
N GLN A 188 -32.98 0.90 0.13
CA GLN A 188 -33.24 -0.42 -0.42
C GLN A 188 -31.92 -1.18 -0.65
N LEU A 189 -31.92 -2.42 -0.21
CA LEU A 189 -30.89 -3.39 -0.62
C LEU A 189 -31.31 -4.05 -1.94
N GLY A 190 -30.34 -4.26 -2.80
CA GLY A 190 -30.54 -4.94 -4.07
C GLY A 190 -30.91 -6.41 -3.89
N HIS A 191 -31.31 -7.05 -5.00
CA HIS A 191 -31.63 -8.47 -4.98
C HIS A 191 -30.40 -9.30 -4.62
N ASN A 192 -30.62 -10.32 -3.77
CA ASN A 192 -29.61 -11.32 -3.39
C ASN A 192 -28.34 -10.73 -2.73
N VAL A 193 -28.46 -9.60 -2.05
CA VAL A 193 -27.35 -8.98 -1.30
C VAL A 193 -27.12 -9.76 -0.01
N LYS A 194 -25.89 -10.26 0.18
CA LYS A 194 -25.39 -10.85 1.43
C LYS A 194 -24.34 -9.94 2.02
N ILE A 195 -24.65 -9.34 3.14
CA ILE A 195 -23.79 -8.36 3.80
C ILE A 195 -22.86 -9.08 4.77
N GLY A 196 -21.56 -8.75 4.65
CA GLY A 196 -20.56 -8.99 5.69
C GLY A 196 -20.20 -7.67 6.33
N TYR A 197 -20.37 -7.55 7.64
CA TYR A 197 -20.09 -6.31 8.37
C TYR A 197 -18.98 -6.50 9.39
N PHE A 198 -17.99 -5.64 9.34
CA PHE A 198 -16.93 -5.55 10.33
C PHE A 198 -17.09 -4.28 11.15
N ALA A 199 -17.51 -4.45 12.40
CA ALA A 199 -17.61 -3.37 13.38
C ALA A 199 -16.50 -3.45 14.43
N GLN A 200 -16.23 -2.34 15.09
CA GLN A 200 -15.23 -2.25 16.17
C GLN A 200 -15.41 -3.29 17.31
N ASN A 201 -16.65 -3.75 17.55
CA ASN A 201 -17.00 -4.68 18.64
C ASN A 201 -17.17 -6.13 18.20
N GLN A 202 -16.92 -6.46 16.94
CA GLN A 202 -17.07 -7.84 16.42
C GLN A 202 -16.14 -8.87 17.09
N ALA A 203 -15.03 -8.42 17.64
CA ALA A 203 -14.15 -9.26 18.44
C ALA A 203 -14.85 -9.95 19.63
N GLN A 204 -15.93 -9.36 20.15
CA GLN A 204 -16.73 -9.91 21.26
C GLN A 204 -17.65 -11.07 20.85
N LEU A 205 -17.91 -11.24 19.56
CA LEU A 205 -18.78 -12.29 19.02
C LEU A 205 -18.03 -13.61 18.79
N LEU A 206 -16.74 -13.65 19.02
CA LEU A 206 -15.92 -14.85 18.87
C LEU A 206 -16.15 -15.80 20.05
N ASN A 207 -16.20 -17.11 19.74
CA ASN A 207 -16.31 -18.13 20.80
C ASN A 207 -14.96 -18.27 21.52
N GLU A 208 -14.91 -17.86 22.78
CA GLU A 208 -13.71 -17.83 23.61
C GLU A 208 -13.09 -19.21 23.89
N ASN A 209 -13.86 -20.30 23.75
CA ASN A 209 -13.42 -21.66 24.04
C ASN A 209 -12.69 -22.32 22.85
N LEU A 210 -12.89 -21.83 21.64
CA LEU A 210 -12.23 -22.34 20.44
C LEU A 210 -10.78 -21.87 20.38
N THR A 211 -9.96 -22.62 19.61
CA THR A 211 -8.64 -22.13 19.21
C THR A 211 -8.76 -21.13 18.05
N VAL A 212 -7.70 -20.40 17.79
CA VAL A 212 -7.60 -19.51 16.60
C VAL A 212 -7.85 -20.33 15.33
N PHE A 213 -7.20 -21.50 15.23
CA PHE A 213 -7.35 -22.41 14.09
C PHE A 213 -8.80 -22.90 13.95
N ASP A 214 -9.40 -23.43 15.01
CA ASP A 214 -10.77 -23.95 14.98
C ASP A 214 -11.79 -22.88 14.59
N THR A 215 -11.58 -21.64 15.05
CA THR A 215 -12.45 -20.50 14.72
C THR A 215 -12.51 -20.26 13.22
N ILE A 216 -11.39 -20.43 12.53
CA ILE A 216 -11.30 -20.23 11.07
C ILE A 216 -11.72 -21.50 10.33
N ASP A 217 -11.34 -22.69 10.80
CA ASP A 217 -11.74 -23.96 10.18
C ASP A 217 -13.26 -24.14 10.13
N TYR A 218 -13.98 -23.61 11.12
CA TYR A 218 -15.44 -23.65 11.17
C TYR A 218 -16.12 -22.90 10.02
N VAL A 219 -15.52 -21.80 9.53
CA VAL A 219 -16.08 -20.97 8.44
C VAL A 219 -15.43 -21.27 7.09
N ALA A 220 -14.22 -21.80 7.07
CA ALA A 220 -13.49 -22.09 5.86
C ALA A 220 -14.14 -23.22 5.04
N GLN A 221 -14.28 -22.99 3.72
CA GLN A 221 -14.89 -23.93 2.78
C GLN A 221 -13.93 -24.32 1.65
N GLY A 222 -14.02 -25.53 1.16
CA GLY A 222 -13.27 -26.02 0.00
C GLY A 222 -11.76 -25.88 0.17
N ASP A 223 -11.09 -25.37 -0.87
CA ASP A 223 -9.62 -25.26 -0.94
C ASP A 223 -9.04 -24.27 0.11
N ILE A 224 -9.86 -23.38 0.64
CA ILE A 224 -9.45 -22.42 1.69
C ILE A 224 -9.01 -23.17 2.94
N ARG A 225 -9.67 -24.30 3.26
CA ARG A 225 -9.29 -25.13 4.40
C ARG A 225 -7.85 -25.61 4.38
N LEU A 226 -7.32 -25.88 3.21
CA LEU A 226 -5.93 -26.32 3.03
C LEU A 226 -4.92 -25.18 3.32
N LYS A 227 -5.38 -23.92 3.25
CA LYS A 227 -4.54 -22.73 3.40
C LYS A 227 -4.75 -21.95 4.70
N ILE A 228 -5.50 -22.51 5.65
CA ILE A 228 -5.82 -21.82 6.92
C ILE A 228 -4.56 -21.37 7.64
N ARG A 229 -3.51 -22.23 7.73
CA ARG A 229 -2.28 -21.88 8.41
C ARG A 229 -1.52 -20.75 7.72
N ASP A 230 -1.53 -20.71 6.39
CA ASP A 230 -0.92 -19.64 5.61
C ASP A 230 -1.68 -18.32 5.81
N ILE A 231 -3.02 -18.37 5.80
CA ILE A 231 -3.88 -17.21 6.07
C ILE A 231 -3.62 -16.69 7.49
N LEU A 232 -3.61 -17.56 8.47
CA LEU A 232 -3.34 -17.19 9.86
C LEU A 232 -1.94 -16.61 10.02
N GLY A 233 -0.93 -17.18 9.36
CA GLY A 233 0.44 -16.66 9.35
C GLY A 233 0.54 -15.25 8.78
N ALA A 234 -0.16 -14.96 7.68
CA ALA A 234 -0.18 -13.62 7.07
C ALA A 234 -0.77 -12.55 8.00
N PHE A 235 -1.68 -12.94 8.89
CA PHE A 235 -2.25 -12.07 9.92
C PHE A 235 -1.61 -12.26 11.31
N MET A 236 -0.34 -12.68 11.37
CA MET A 236 0.45 -12.81 12.60
C MET A 236 -0.05 -13.87 13.59
N PHE A 237 -0.72 -14.92 13.12
CA PHE A 237 -1.11 -16.09 13.91
C PHE A 237 -0.35 -17.37 13.47
N GLY A 238 0.94 -17.21 13.07
CA GLY A 238 1.79 -18.32 12.67
C GLY A 238 2.22 -19.21 13.84
N GLY A 239 2.61 -20.47 13.53
CA GLY A 239 3.15 -21.42 14.50
C GLY A 239 2.20 -21.69 15.67
N GLU A 240 2.74 -21.66 16.88
CA GLU A 240 1.99 -21.93 18.13
C GLU A 240 0.84 -20.92 18.41
N ALA A 241 0.88 -19.75 17.76
CA ALA A 241 -0.20 -18.76 17.95
C ALA A 241 -1.53 -19.25 17.40
N SER A 242 -1.52 -20.13 16.40
CA SER A 242 -2.75 -20.72 15.82
C SER A 242 -3.47 -21.66 16.79
N ASP A 243 -2.76 -22.26 17.73
CA ASP A 243 -3.30 -23.25 18.67
C ASP A 243 -3.76 -22.59 19.99
N LYS A 244 -3.52 -21.28 20.15
CA LYS A 244 -4.00 -20.52 21.32
C LYS A 244 -5.53 -20.43 21.32
N LYS A 245 -6.14 -20.48 22.50
CA LYS A 245 -7.58 -20.24 22.67
C LYS A 245 -7.90 -18.74 22.50
N VAL A 246 -9.05 -18.44 21.92
CA VAL A 246 -9.52 -17.06 21.72
C VAL A 246 -9.55 -16.25 23.02
N LYS A 247 -9.87 -16.87 24.15
CA LYS A 247 -9.91 -16.20 25.45
C LYS A 247 -8.60 -15.61 25.92
N VAL A 248 -7.45 -16.14 25.48
CA VAL A 248 -6.12 -15.65 25.88
C VAL A 248 -5.55 -14.58 24.93
N LEU A 249 -6.25 -14.30 23.84
CA LEU A 249 -5.85 -13.29 22.87
C LEU A 249 -6.06 -11.87 23.42
N SER A 250 -5.15 -10.97 23.07
CA SER A 250 -5.33 -9.53 23.27
C SER A 250 -6.51 -8.99 22.44
N GLY A 251 -6.99 -7.79 22.78
CA GLY A 251 -8.08 -7.15 22.03
C GLY A 251 -7.76 -6.99 20.53
N GLY A 252 -6.54 -6.56 20.19
CA GLY A 252 -6.09 -6.43 18.82
C GLY A 252 -6.01 -7.77 18.07
N GLU A 253 -5.52 -8.83 18.72
CA GLU A 253 -5.52 -10.18 18.14
C GLU A 253 -6.93 -10.69 17.90
N ARG A 254 -7.87 -10.51 18.83
CA ARG A 254 -9.28 -10.88 18.65
C ARG A 254 -9.90 -10.12 17.46
N THR A 255 -9.59 -8.84 17.33
CA THR A 255 -10.07 -8.01 16.21
C THR A 255 -9.54 -8.53 14.88
N ARG A 256 -8.25 -8.86 14.77
CA ARG A 256 -7.67 -9.49 13.57
C ARG A 256 -8.31 -10.83 13.25
N LEU A 257 -8.52 -11.69 14.25
CA LEU A 257 -9.17 -12.99 14.05
C LEU A 257 -10.60 -12.84 13.54
N ALA A 258 -11.38 -11.90 14.09
CA ALA A 258 -12.72 -11.59 13.64
C ALA A 258 -12.72 -11.09 12.17
N MET A 259 -11.73 -10.30 11.79
CA MET A 259 -11.54 -9.85 10.39
C MET A 259 -11.30 -11.03 9.46
N ILE A 260 -10.35 -11.92 9.78
CA ILE A 260 -10.07 -13.11 8.97
C ILE A 260 -11.33 -13.95 8.80
N ARG A 261 -12.04 -14.20 9.89
CA ARG A 261 -13.30 -14.96 9.86
C ARG A 261 -14.30 -14.36 8.89
N LEU A 262 -14.51 -13.03 8.94
CA LEU A 262 -15.43 -12.33 8.07
C LEU A 262 -15.03 -12.44 6.59
N LEU A 263 -13.73 -12.30 6.27
CA LEU A 263 -13.23 -12.40 4.89
C LEU A 263 -13.43 -13.80 4.29
N LEU A 264 -13.63 -14.83 5.12
CA LEU A 264 -13.87 -16.20 4.69
C LEU A 264 -15.36 -16.57 4.65
N GLU A 265 -16.27 -15.63 4.95
CA GLU A 265 -17.71 -15.81 4.78
C GLU A 265 -18.13 -15.54 3.32
N PRO A 266 -19.09 -16.28 2.75
CA PRO A 266 -19.55 -16.09 1.37
C PRO A 266 -20.50 -14.88 1.26
N VAL A 267 -19.91 -13.68 1.26
CA VAL A 267 -20.61 -12.39 1.18
C VAL A 267 -20.34 -11.69 -0.16
N ASN A 268 -21.26 -10.83 -0.61
CA ASN A 268 -21.10 -10.06 -1.86
C ASN A 268 -21.20 -8.54 -1.66
N LEU A 269 -21.52 -8.09 -0.46
CA LEU A 269 -21.37 -6.72 0.00
C LEU A 269 -20.60 -6.72 1.32
N LEU A 270 -19.39 -6.19 1.30
CA LEU A 270 -18.54 -6.12 2.46
C LEU A 270 -18.51 -4.68 2.99
N ILE A 271 -18.86 -4.49 4.25
CA ILE A 271 -18.85 -3.19 4.93
C ILE A 271 -17.82 -3.26 6.06
N LEU A 272 -16.81 -2.39 5.99
CA LEU A 272 -15.71 -2.36 6.94
C LEU A 272 -15.68 -1.00 7.65
N ASP A 273 -15.93 -1.00 8.97
CA ASP A 273 -15.88 0.22 9.79
C ASP A 273 -14.56 0.25 10.58
N GLU A 274 -13.66 1.17 10.18
CA GLU A 274 -12.31 1.36 10.71
C GLU A 274 -11.48 0.05 10.77
N PRO A 275 -11.35 -0.67 9.62
CA PRO A 275 -10.72 -2.00 9.60
C PRO A 275 -9.22 -1.97 9.92
N THR A 276 -8.57 -0.83 9.76
CA THR A 276 -7.13 -0.65 9.97
C THR A 276 -6.74 -0.45 11.43
N ASN A 277 -7.71 -0.19 12.30
CA ASN A 277 -7.48 -0.07 13.73
C ASN A 277 -6.97 -1.42 14.27
N HIS A 278 -5.87 -1.38 15.04
CA HIS A 278 -5.21 -2.56 15.62
C HIS A 278 -4.53 -3.51 14.61
N LEU A 279 -4.42 -3.12 13.33
CA LEU A 279 -3.60 -3.83 12.36
C LEU A 279 -2.20 -3.21 12.30
N ASP A 280 -1.19 -4.07 12.29
CA ASP A 280 0.17 -3.68 11.92
C ASP A 280 0.26 -3.41 10.40
N MET A 281 1.35 -2.80 9.96
CA MET A 281 1.53 -2.41 8.54
C MET A 281 1.41 -3.59 7.58
N ARG A 282 1.93 -4.77 7.96
CA ARG A 282 1.88 -5.98 7.14
C ARG A 282 0.45 -6.50 6.99
N SER A 283 -0.28 -6.61 8.10
CA SER A 283 -1.69 -7.04 8.06
C SER A 283 -2.58 -6.06 7.29
N LYS A 284 -2.28 -4.76 7.32
CA LYS A 284 -2.96 -3.75 6.48
C LYS A 284 -2.72 -4.00 5.00
N ASP A 285 -1.48 -4.29 4.58
CA ASP A 285 -1.16 -4.59 3.19
C ASP A 285 -1.88 -5.86 2.72
N VAL A 286 -1.85 -6.94 3.51
CA VAL A 286 -2.55 -8.19 3.20
C VAL A 286 -4.06 -7.95 3.06
N LEU A 287 -4.66 -7.18 3.97
CA LEU A 287 -6.08 -6.83 3.89
C LEU A 287 -6.39 -6.00 2.64
N LYS A 288 -5.57 -5.00 2.34
CA LYS A 288 -5.73 -4.14 1.17
C LYS A 288 -5.68 -4.94 -0.13
N ASP A 289 -4.70 -5.82 -0.27
CA ASP A 289 -4.55 -6.68 -1.46
C ASP A 289 -5.73 -7.66 -1.57
N ALA A 290 -6.16 -8.25 -0.46
CA ALA A 290 -7.35 -9.09 -0.45
C ALA A 290 -8.58 -8.31 -0.93
N LEU A 291 -8.83 -7.11 -0.42
CA LEU A 291 -9.98 -6.29 -0.82
C LEU A 291 -9.91 -5.83 -2.29
N ARG A 292 -8.71 -5.66 -2.84
CA ARG A 292 -8.53 -5.38 -4.28
C ARG A 292 -8.99 -6.55 -5.15
N GLU A 293 -8.69 -7.78 -4.74
CA GLU A 293 -9.06 -9.00 -5.45
C GLU A 293 -10.53 -9.42 -5.20
N PHE A 294 -11.22 -8.79 -4.25
CA PHE A 294 -12.61 -9.11 -3.96
C PHE A 294 -13.54 -8.70 -5.09
N ASP A 295 -14.30 -9.66 -5.65
CA ASP A 295 -15.21 -9.45 -6.78
C ASP A 295 -16.54 -8.78 -6.38
N GLY A 296 -16.83 -8.68 -5.08
CA GLY A 296 -18.03 -8.06 -4.54
C GLY A 296 -17.91 -6.55 -4.40
N THR A 297 -18.93 -5.96 -3.83
CA THR A 297 -18.98 -4.53 -3.49
C THR A 297 -18.38 -4.28 -2.12
N VAL A 298 -17.59 -3.21 -1.97
CA VAL A 298 -16.93 -2.87 -0.69
C VAL A 298 -17.30 -1.45 -0.29
N ILE A 299 -17.71 -1.28 0.96
CA ILE A 299 -17.86 0.02 1.62
C ILE A 299 -16.84 0.07 2.75
N VAL A 300 -15.93 1.02 2.71
CA VAL A 300 -14.90 1.21 3.74
C VAL A 300 -15.12 2.54 4.45
N VAL A 301 -15.34 2.51 5.74
CA VAL A 301 -15.25 3.68 6.60
C VAL A 301 -13.85 3.71 7.18
N SER A 302 -13.01 4.64 6.78
CA SER A 302 -11.65 4.73 7.31
C SER A 302 -11.08 6.14 7.20
N HIS A 303 -10.18 6.45 8.13
CA HIS A 303 -9.36 7.66 8.13
C HIS A 303 -7.94 7.41 7.58
N ASP A 304 -7.60 6.18 7.29
CA ASP A 304 -6.30 5.76 6.79
C ASP A 304 -6.22 5.97 5.27
N ARG A 305 -5.59 7.08 4.88
CA ARG A 305 -5.48 7.51 3.48
C ARG A 305 -4.67 6.53 2.62
N GLU A 306 -3.61 6.00 3.17
CA GLU A 306 -2.72 5.05 2.50
C GLU A 306 -3.45 3.72 2.24
N PHE A 307 -4.26 3.29 3.19
CA PHE A 307 -5.09 2.11 3.02
C PHE A 307 -6.14 2.29 1.91
N LEU A 308 -6.79 3.47 1.86
CA LEU A 308 -7.80 3.78 0.84
C LEU A 308 -7.21 4.02 -0.55
N ASP A 309 -5.94 4.44 -0.64
CA ASP A 309 -5.28 4.73 -1.91
C ASP A 309 -5.19 3.51 -2.81
N GLY A 310 -5.63 3.66 -4.07
CA GLY A 310 -5.69 2.57 -5.05
C GLY A 310 -6.56 1.37 -4.64
N LEU A 311 -7.37 1.49 -3.57
CA LEU A 311 -8.40 0.53 -3.19
C LEU A 311 -9.78 1.02 -3.63
N VAL A 312 -10.07 2.33 -3.49
CA VAL A 312 -11.39 2.89 -3.74
C VAL A 312 -11.41 3.79 -4.97
N ASP A 313 -12.50 3.72 -5.73
CA ASP A 313 -12.72 4.47 -6.97
C ASP A 313 -13.70 5.64 -6.76
N LYS A 314 -14.41 5.65 -5.64
CA LYS A 314 -15.37 6.69 -5.25
C LYS A 314 -15.26 6.99 -3.78
N VAL A 315 -15.46 8.26 -3.43
CA VAL A 315 -15.44 8.74 -2.06
C VAL A 315 -16.74 9.47 -1.77
N TYR A 316 -17.44 9.06 -0.71
CA TYR A 316 -18.60 9.77 -0.18
C TYR A 316 -18.15 10.59 1.03
N GLU A 317 -18.17 11.91 0.89
CA GLU A 317 -17.82 12.84 1.96
C GLU A 317 -19.03 13.15 2.83
N PHE A 318 -18.90 12.85 4.12
CA PHE A 318 -19.87 13.23 5.15
C PHE A 318 -19.43 14.54 5.80
N GLY A 319 -20.31 15.54 5.75
CA GLY A 319 -20.04 16.84 6.37
C GLY A 319 -21.24 17.77 6.27
N ASN A 320 -21.43 18.63 7.26
CA ASN A 320 -22.52 19.59 7.29
C ASN A 320 -23.90 18.96 7.07
N GLN A 321 -24.13 17.77 7.65
CA GLN A 321 -25.38 17.02 7.55
C GLN A 321 -25.71 16.53 6.12
N LYS A 322 -24.76 16.56 5.20
CA LYS A 322 -24.89 16.13 3.80
C LYS A 322 -23.88 15.06 3.46
N VAL A 323 -24.19 14.30 2.43
CA VAL A 323 -23.27 13.33 1.81
C VAL A 323 -23.04 13.74 0.37
N VAL A 324 -21.79 13.94 0.00
CA VAL A 324 -21.38 14.37 -1.34
C VAL A 324 -20.53 13.27 -1.97
N GLU A 325 -20.87 12.89 -3.21
CA GLU A 325 -20.10 11.93 -4.00
C GLU A 325 -18.95 12.64 -4.70
N HIS A 326 -17.75 12.06 -4.58
CA HIS A 326 -16.56 12.45 -5.32
C HIS A 326 -16.07 11.25 -6.13
N LEU A 327 -15.97 11.42 -7.44
CA LEU A 327 -15.41 10.42 -8.34
C LEU A 327 -13.87 10.47 -8.27
N GLY A 328 -13.23 9.28 -8.31
CA GLY A 328 -11.80 9.14 -8.20
C GLY A 328 -11.34 8.66 -6.81
N GLY A 329 -10.03 8.40 -6.69
CA GLY A 329 -9.43 7.89 -5.46
C GLY A 329 -9.33 8.95 -4.36
N ILE A 330 -8.83 8.51 -3.18
CA ILE A 330 -8.73 9.36 -1.99
C ILE A 330 -7.85 10.60 -2.19
N TYR A 331 -6.77 10.51 -2.98
CA TYR A 331 -5.89 11.66 -3.22
C TYR A 331 -6.55 12.72 -4.11
N ASN A 332 -7.28 12.32 -5.15
CA ASN A 332 -8.07 13.26 -5.96
C ASN A 332 -9.07 14.05 -5.11
N PHE A 333 -9.77 13.34 -4.21
CA PHE A 333 -10.66 13.98 -3.22
C PHE A 333 -9.92 15.00 -2.33
N LEU A 334 -8.75 14.64 -1.82
CA LEU A 334 -7.97 15.52 -0.93
C LEU A 334 -7.43 16.75 -1.67
N GLU A 335 -7.02 16.63 -2.91
CA GLU A 335 -6.59 17.75 -3.76
C GLU A 335 -7.75 18.73 -4.02
N HIS A 336 -8.91 18.22 -4.43
CA HIS A 336 -10.09 19.04 -4.60
C HIS A 336 -10.45 19.80 -3.32
N LYS A 337 -10.43 19.13 -2.19
CA LYS A 337 -10.73 19.74 -0.89
C LYS A 337 -9.70 20.81 -0.48
N LYS A 338 -8.43 20.61 -0.77
CA LYS A 338 -7.38 21.62 -0.55
C LYS A 338 -7.60 22.84 -1.43
N MET A 339 -7.96 22.65 -2.70
CA MET A 339 -8.25 23.73 -3.63
C MET A 339 -9.50 24.52 -3.21
N ASP A 340 -10.56 23.85 -2.75
CA ASP A 340 -11.78 24.52 -2.28
C ASP A 340 -11.52 25.34 -1.01
N SER A 341 -10.75 24.80 -0.06
CA SER A 341 -10.36 25.55 1.14
C SER A 341 -9.50 26.79 0.84
N LEU A 342 -8.60 26.71 -0.16
CA LEU A 342 -7.83 27.86 -0.63
C LEU A 342 -8.73 28.92 -1.29
N ARG A 343 -9.70 28.51 -2.12
CA ARG A 343 -10.68 29.42 -2.72
C ARG A 343 -11.60 30.09 -1.70
N GLU A 344 -11.97 29.38 -0.63
CA GLU A 344 -12.73 29.97 0.50
C GLU A 344 -11.90 30.99 1.27
N LEU A 345 -10.61 30.74 1.49
CA LEU A 345 -9.68 31.68 2.10
C LEU A 345 -9.49 32.93 1.24
N GLU A 346 -9.37 32.80 -0.07
CA GLU A 346 -9.30 33.91 -1.01
C GLU A 346 -10.60 34.74 -1.02
N ARG A 347 -11.76 34.11 -0.93
CA ARG A 347 -13.06 34.80 -0.82
C ARG A 347 -13.22 35.50 0.52
N SER A 348 -12.73 34.90 1.62
CA SER A 348 -12.84 35.50 2.95
C SER A 348 -11.86 36.68 3.15
N THR A 349 -10.72 36.66 2.46
CA THR A 349 -9.77 37.80 2.45
C THR A 349 -10.21 38.90 1.47
N GLY A 350 -11.05 38.59 0.49
CA GLY A 350 -11.59 39.55 -0.47
C GLY A 350 -12.77 40.43 0.02
N THR A 351 -13.31 40.17 1.22
CA THR A 351 -14.51 40.88 1.73
C THR A 351 -14.19 42.04 2.67
N SER A 352 -12.96 42.41 2.88
CA SER A 352 -12.56 43.53 3.76
C SER A 352 -11.82 44.68 3.06
N THR A 353 -12.15 44.99 1.80
CA THR A 353 -11.72 46.25 1.19
C THR A 353 -12.72 46.70 0.11
N SER A 354 -13.84 47.22 0.56
CA SER A 354 -14.65 48.12 -0.27
C SER A 354 -14.54 49.52 0.29
N MET A 355 -13.57 50.29 -0.18
CA MET A 355 -13.73 51.75 -0.33
C MET A 355 -12.64 52.28 -1.27
N SER A 356 -13.17 52.77 -2.42
CA SER A 356 -12.70 53.87 -3.27
C SER A 356 -11.24 53.89 -3.76
N GLY A 357 -11.10 53.83 -5.07
CA GLY A 357 -9.98 54.47 -5.76
C GLY A 357 -9.48 53.74 -7.00
N THR A 358 -10.01 54.17 -8.16
CA THR A 358 -9.38 54.16 -9.49
C THR A 358 -8.75 52.87 -10.01
N GLY A 359 -9.44 52.25 -10.98
CA GLY A 359 -8.92 51.22 -11.87
C GLY A 359 -7.68 51.71 -12.64
N GLU A 360 -6.76 50.81 -12.81
CA GLU A 360 -5.83 50.66 -13.94
C GLU A 360 -4.62 49.74 -13.67
N ALA A 361 -4.44 49.18 -12.45
CA ALA A 361 -3.22 48.42 -12.11
C ALA A 361 -3.39 46.87 -12.00
N GLN A 362 -4.62 46.32 -12.10
CA GLN A 362 -4.84 44.88 -11.90
C GLN A 362 -4.83 44.01 -13.18
N VAL A 363 -4.81 44.62 -14.36
CA VAL A 363 -4.82 43.87 -15.63
C VAL A 363 -3.41 43.45 -16.09
N SER A 364 -2.38 44.11 -15.59
CA SER A 364 -0.97 43.81 -16.00
C SER A 364 -0.36 42.63 -15.23
N HIS A 365 -0.71 42.42 -13.97
CA HIS A 365 -0.10 41.35 -13.16
C HIS A 365 -0.60 39.94 -13.54
N ASN A 366 -1.89 39.78 -13.86
CA ASN A 366 -2.46 38.53 -14.32
C ASN A 366 -2.01 38.14 -15.75
N LYS A 367 -1.69 39.15 -16.58
CA LYS A 367 -1.16 38.88 -17.92
C LYS A 367 0.30 38.44 -17.89
N LEU A 368 1.12 39.01 -17.02
CA LEU A 368 2.51 38.63 -16.81
C LEU A 368 2.64 37.23 -16.19
N SER A 369 1.77 36.85 -15.25
CA SER A 369 1.77 35.50 -14.68
C SER A 369 1.29 34.42 -15.68
N TYR A 370 0.34 34.77 -16.57
CA TYR A 370 -0.14 33.86 -17.62
C TYR A 370 0.92 33.65 -18.74
N GLU A 371 1.62 34.71 -19.14
CA GLU A 371 2.69 34.61 -20.13
C GLU A 371 3.90 33.84 -19.56
N ALA A 372 4.28 34.05 -18.31
CA ALA A 372 5.33 33.30 -17.63
C ALA A 372 4.99 31.80 -17.52
N ARG A 373 3.76 31.43 -17.14
CA ARG A 373 3.31 30.02 -17.13
C ARG A 373 3.30 29.38 -18.52
N LYS A 374 2.90 30.15 -19.54
CA LYS A 374 2.91 29.67 -20.93
C LYS A 374 4.32 29.42 -21.46
N GLU A 375 5.27 30.27 -21.08
CA GLU A 375 6.69 30.07 -21.43
C GLU A 375 7.27 28.86 -20.66
N LEU A 376 6.99 28.72 -19.36
CA LEU A 376 7.44 27.57 -18.56
C LEU A 376 6.89 26.26 -19.12
N SER A 377 5.61 26.21 -19.48
CA SER A 377 4.99 25.03 -20.12
C SER A 377 5.62 24.66 -21.46
N LYS A 378 6.10 25.64 -22.23
CA LYS A 378 6.86 25.36 -23.47
C LYS A 378 8.25 24.77 -23.18
N VAL A 379 8.91 25.26 -22.13
CA VAL A 379 10.23 24.77 -21.72
C VAL A 379 10.10 23.34 -21.21
N ILE A 380 9.09 23.04 -20.37
CA ILE A 380 8.81 21.68 -19.88
C ILE A 380 8.55 20.72 -21.04
N LYS A 381 7.68 21.07 -22.01
CA LYS A 381 7.42 20.24 -23.18
C LYS A 381 8.66 20.00 -24.03
N LYS A 382 9.59 20.97 -24.09
CA LYS A 382 10.85 20.81 -24.81
C LYS A 382 11.80 19.85 -24.07
N ALA A 383 11.83 19.93 -22.73
CA ALA A 383 12.60 19.01 -21.90
C ALA A 383 12.05 17.58 -21.96
N GLU A 384 10.71 17.40 -21.89
CA GLU A 384 10.05 16.09 -22.07
C GLU A 384 10.41 15.45 -23.41
N LYS A 385 10.41 16.24 -24.49
CA LYS A 385 10.80 15.77 -25.82
C LYS A 385 12.28 15.35 -25.87
N ALA A 386 13.17 16.09 -25.21
CA ALA A 386 14.59 15.76 -25.16
C ALA A 386 14.85 14.45 -24.36
N VAL A 387 14.09 14.19 -23.28
CA VAL A 387 14.14 12.91 -22.54
C VAL A 387 13.66 11.77 -23.43
N ALA A 388 12.52 11.93 -24.12
CA ALA A 388 11.99 10.90 -25.02
C ALA A 388 12.93 10.58 -26.20
N GLU A 389 13.65 11.59 -26.75
CA GLU A 389 14.65 11.38 -27.78
C GLU A 389 15.88 10.61 -27.24
N ALA A 390 16.30 10.87 -26.00
CA ALA A 390 17.38 10.12 -25.35
C ALA A 390 16.99 8.66 -25.10
N GLU A 391 15.76 8.40 -24.64
CA GLU A 391 15.21 7.05 -24.43
C GLU A 391 15.15 6.26 -25.73
N ALA A 392 14.68 6.88 -26.82
CA ALA A 392 14.65 6.25 -28.13
C ALA A 392 16.08 5.87 -28.62
N ARG A 393 17.08 6.74 -28.37
CA ARG A 393 18.46 6.45 -28.70
C ARG A 393 19.07 5.30 -27.91
N ILE A 394 18.77 5.23 -26.58
CA ILE A 394 19.17 4.11 -25.72
C ILE A 394 18.60 2.80 -26.27
N SER A 395 17.30 2.76 -26.57
CA SER A 395 16.65 1.58 -27.12
C SER A 395 17.22 1.13 -28.46
N GLU A 396 17.57 2.07 -29.33
CA GLU A 396 18.25 1.77 -30.62
C GLU A 396 19.63 1.13 -30.41
N LEU A 397 20.42 1.67 -29.47
CA LEU A 397 21.76 1.15 -29.14
C LEU A 397 21.69 -0.21 -28.47
N GLU A 398 20.72 -0.45 -27.56
CA GLU A 398 20.48 -1.75 -26.93
C GLU A 398 20.11 -2.82 -27.96
N ASN A 399 19.24 -2.48 -28.92
CA ASN A 399 18.91 -3.37 -30.03
C ASN A 399 20.14 -3.66 -30.91
N GLY A 400 20.96 -2.66 -31.18
CA GLY A 400 22.24 -2.83 -31.93
C GLY A 400 23.19 -3.76 -31.20
N ILE A 401 23.35 -3.62 -29.89
CA ILE A 401 24.19 -4.47 -29.05
C ILE A 401 23.65 -5.92 -29.06
N ALA A 402 22.34 -6.11 -28.91
CA ALA A 402 21.72 -7.44 -28.93
C ALA A 402 21.97 -8.18 -30.27
N VAL A 403 21.93 -7.46 -31.40
CA VAL A 403 22.24 -8.02 -32.73
C VAL A 403 23.70 -8.47 -32.83
N ILE A 404 24.63 -7.67 -32.29
CA ILE A 404 26.07 -8.02 -32.31
C ILE A 404 26.34 -9.17 -31.35
N GLU A 405 25.73 -9.21 -30.17
CA GLU A 405 25.83 -10.32 -29.21
C GLU A 405 25.33 -11.62 -29.84
N ALA A 406 24.21 -11.59 -30.58
CA ALA A 406 23.71 -12.74 -31.31
C ALA A 406 24.69 -13.24 -32.38
N LYS A 407 25.40 -12.34 -33.07
CA LYS A 407 26.46 -12.69 -34.05
C LYS A 407 27.70 -13.26 -33.35
N LEU A 408 28.16 -12.67 -32.26
CA LEU A 408 29.29 -13.14 -31.47
C LEU A 408 29.03 -14.51 -30.83
N ALA A 409 27.77 -14.91 -30.61
CA ALA A 409 27.41 -16.23 -30.11
C ALA A 409 27.59 -17.37 -31.16
N THR A 410 27.85 -17.03 -32.42
CA THR A 410 28.14 -18.02 -33.47
C THR A 410 29.65 -18.36 -33.52
N PRO A 411 30.03 -19.61 -33.85
CA PRO A 411 31.45 -20.01 -33.92
C PRO A 411 32.32 -19.16 -34.90
N GLU A 412 31.69 -18.64 -35.96
CA GLU A 412 32.33 -17.76 -36.92
C GLU A 412 32.52 -16.34 -36.39
N GLY A 413 31.50 -15.79 -35.73
CA GLY A 413 31.54 -14.46 -35.13
C GLY A 413 32.46 -14.35 -33.92
N ALA A 414 32.64 -15.42 -33.15
CA ALA A 414 33.56 -15.47 -32.02
C ALA A 414 35.02 -15.27 -32.39
N SER A 415 35.39 -15.47 -33.66
CA SER A 415 36.76 -15.30 -34.20
C SER A 415 36.98 -13.95 -34.89
N ASP A 416 35.95 -13.12 -35.02
CA ASP A 416 36.00 -11.85 -35.75
C ASP A 416 36.32 -10.69 -34.82
N ALA A 417 37.59 -10.22 -34.90
CA ALA A 417 38.08 -9.08 -34.09
C ALA A 417 37.34 -7.76 -34.39
N SER A 418 36.73 -7.61 -35.57
CA SER A 418 36.00 -6.37 -35.96
C SER A 418 34.69 -6.24 -35.17
N LEU A 419 33.97 -7.36 -34.94
CA LEU A 419 32.75 -7.40 -34.16
C LEU A 419 32.96 -7.02 -32.68
N TYR A 420 34.09 -7.38 -32.09
CA TYR A 420 34.46 -6.93 -30.75
C TYR A 420 34.73 -5.43 -30.67
N GLY A 421 35.31 -4.86 -31.76
CA GLY A 421 35.49 -3.42 -31.87
C GLY A 421 34.15 -2.66 -31.94
N GLU A 422 33.24 -3.13 -32.78
CA GLU A 422 31.88 -2.55 -32.92
C GLU A 422 31.09 -2.70 -31.60
N TYR A 423 31.16 -3.83 -30.93
CA TYR A 423 30.54 -4.07 -29.64
C TYR A 423 31.01 -3.08 -28.55
N SER A 424 32.36 -2.89 -28.50
CA SER A 424 32.96 -1.95 -27.54
C SER A 424 32.56 -0.50 -27.84
N ALA A 425 32.48 -0.11 -29.12
CA ALA A 425 32.04 1.21 -29.52
C ALA A 425 30.57 1.47 -29.15
N LEU A 426 29.68 0.54 -29.48
CA LEU A 426 28.25 0.64 -29.09
C LEU A 426 28.02 0.67 -27.59
N LYS A 427 28.78 -0.09 -26.81
CA LYS A 427 28.71 -0.04 -25.34
C LYS A 427 29.15 1.32 -24.80
N LYS A 428 30.13 1.93 -25.39
CA LYS A 428 30.58 3.28 -25.03
C LYS A 428 29.49 4.30 -25.37
N GLU A 429 28.94 4.24 -26.61
CA GLU A 429 27.84 5.12 -27.00
C GLU A 429 26.60 4.95 -26.12
N LEU A 430 26.28 3.72 -25.67
CA LEU A 430 25.19 3.46 -24.75
C LEU A 430 25.43 4.14 -23.38
N SER A 431 26.68 4.05 -22.87
CA SER A 431 27.04 4.74 -21.62
C SER A 431 26.88 6.25 -21.75
N ASP A 432 27.40 6.85 -22.85
CA ASP A 432 27.28 8.28 -23.10
C ASP A 432 25.81 8.73 -23.27
N ALA A 433 24.96 7.87 -23.87
CA ALA A 433 23.53 8.13 -24.02
C ALA A 433 22.77 8.04 -22.68
N MET A 434 23.16 7.12 -21.81
CA MET A 434 22.58 6.99 -20.45
C MET A 434 22.96 8.18 -19.56
N ASP A 435 24.19 8.67 -19.66
CA ASP A 435 24.62 9.87 -18.93
C ASP A 435 23.85 11.10 -19.40
N LEU A 436 23.65 11.26 -20.72
CA LEU A 436 22.84 12.33 -21.29
C LEU A 436 21.37 12.23 -20.87
N TRP A 437 20.80 11.03 -20.85
CA TRP A 437 19.42 10.80 -20.38
C TRP A 437 19.27 11.21 -18.91
N THR A 438 20.24 10.85 -18.07
CA THR A 438 20.24 11.21 -16.64
C THR A 438 20.27 12.74 -16.45
N GLU A 439 21.12 13.45 -17.21
CA GLU A 439 21.21 14.91 -17.19
C GLU A 439 19.88 15.56 -17.60
N ARG A 440 19.25 15.08 -18.69
CA ARG A 440 17.97 15.60 -19.19
C ARG A 440 16.80 15.32 -18.26
N THR A 441 16.82 14.16 -17.58
CA THR A 441 15.79 13.81 -16.60
C THR A 441 15.90 14.71 -15.37
N MET A 442 17.11 15.00 -14.89
CA MET A 442 17.32 15.95 -13.78
C MET A 442 16.85 17.36 -14.16
N GLU A 443 17.16 17.82 -15.37
CA GLU A 443 16.70 19.12 -15.89
C GLU A 443 15.16 19.20 -15.93
N LEU A 444 14.49 18.12 -16.34
CA LEU A 444 13.03 18.03 -16.36
C LEU A 444 12.43 18.05 -14.94
N GLU A 445 13.04 17.34 -13.99
CA GLU A 445 12.60 17.32 -12.59
C GLU A 445 12.75 18.71 -11.94
N GLU A 446 13.84 19.43 -12.20
CA GLU A 446 14.04 20.80 -11.71
C GLU A 446 12.98 21.75 -12.27
N LEU A 447 12.64 21.63 -13.55
CA LEU A 447 11.60 22.46 -14.19
C LEU A 447 10.20 22.15 -13.63
N ASN A 448 9.89 20.88 -13.35
CA ASN A 448 8.63 20.47 -12.76
C ASN A 448 8.48 20.93 -11.30
N THR A 449 9.60 21.03 -10.55
CA THR A 449 9.57 21.60 -9.20
C THR A 449 9.36 23.11 -9.18
N GLN A 450 9.70 23.83 -10.27
CA GLN A 450 9.43 25.25 -10.42
C GLN A 450 7.99 25.55 -10.84
N ASP A 451 7.28 24.60 -11.43
CA ASP A 451 5.88 24.74 -11.83
C ASP A 451 4.90 24.34 -10.71
N SER A 452 5.39 23.70 -9.65
CA SER A 452 4.62 23.27 -8.46
C SER A 452 4.61 24.34 -7.39
#